data_308c27a5cd3cde90804ad53fd87dbc9a
#
_entry.id   308c27a5cd3cde90804ad53fd87dbc9a
#
_cell.length_a   1.000
_cell.length_b   1.000
_cell.length_c   1.000
_cell.angle_alpha   90.00
_cell.angle_beta   90.00
_cell.angle_gamma   90.00
#
_symmetry.space_group_name_H-M   'P 1'
#
loop_
_entity.id
_entity.type
_entity.pdbx_description
1 polymer ?
#
loop_
_entity_poly.entity_id
_entity_poly.type
_entity_poly.pdbx_seq_one_letter_code
_entity_poly.pdbx_strand_id
1 'polypeptide(L)'
;MPTDYHHGARVIEINTGTRPIRTIATAIIGMVCTGSDADVAAFPLDKAVLLTDVRTAIGKAGTLGTLAKSLKAIVDQCDPLVVVVRVADGEGADPQAIADDQTSKVIGTVTGGAYTGMQALLAAQAQLGVKPRILGVPGLDNQEVATAMIPIAQKLRAMGYAYADGCESASEAILYRDEFGARELMIIWPDFVAWNTDTSASEPAFAVARALGLRAKKLRSIPHQLDCGDPYLGSRYV
;
A
#
# COMPACT_ATOMS: atom_id res chain seq x y z
N MET A 1 -22.97 -9.75 -60.49
CA MET A 1 -22.59 -9.18 -59.21
C MET A 1 -22.97 -7.72 -59.25
N PRO A 2 -23.79 -7.21 -58.33
CA PRO A 2 -24.10 -5.79 -58.31
C PRO A 2 -22.85 -5.02 -57.87
N THR A 3 -22.36 -4.14 -58.72
CA THR A 3 -21.32 -3.18 -58.38
C THR A 3 -21.99 -2.08 -57.55
N ASP A 4 -21.66 -2.08 -56.24
CA ASP A 4 -22.15 -1.08 -55.32
C ASP A 4 -21.41 0.24 -55.54
N TYR A 5 -22.09 1.23 -56.15
CA TYR A 5 -21.55 2.56 -56.41
C TYR A 5 -21.75 3.44 -55.18
N HIS A 6 -20.69 3.66 -54.39
CA HIS A 6 -20.71 4.61 -53.29
C HIS A 6 -20.10 5.95 -53.69
N HIS A 7 -20.89 7.00 -53.64
CA HIS A 7 -20.42 8.38 -53.70
C HIS A 7 -20.27 8.88 -52.25
N GLY A 8 -19.03 8.97 -51.73
CA GLY A 8 -18.76 9.47 -50.40
C GLY A 8 -17.66 8.68 -49.65
N ALA A 9 -17.28 9.15 -48.47
CA ALA A 9 -16.32 8.46 -47.59
C ALA A 9 -17.01 7.27 -46.92
N ARG A 10 -16.50 6.06 -47.10
CA ARG A 10 -16.92 4.85 -46.38
C ARG A 10 -16.02 4.63 -45.18
N VAL A 11 -16.56 4.75 -43.99
CA VAL A 11 -15.86 4.35 -42.74
C VAL A 11 -16.17 2.87 -42.53
N ILE A 12 -15.16 2.03 -42.60
CA ILE A 12 -15.26 0.61 -42.25
C ILE A 12 -14.67 0.46 -40.85
N GLU A 13 -15.50 0.15 -39.88
CA GLU A 13 -15.03 -0.20 -38.54
C GLU A 13 -14.56 -1.66 -38.55
N ILE A 14 -13.24 -1.87 -38.49
CA ILE A 14 -12.65 -3.20 -38.39
C ILE A 14 -12.56 -3.59 -36.93
N ASN A 15 -13.56 -4.34 -36.44
CA ASN A 15 -13.62 -4.83 -35.05
C ASN A 15 -12.94 -6.21 -34.86
N THR A 16 -11.90 -6.52 -35.63
CA THR A 16 -11.20 -7.81 -35.57
C THR A 16 -10.06 -7.84 -34.54
N GLY A 17 -9.81 -6.74 -33.85
CA GLY A 17 -8.82 -6.69 -32.79
C GLY A 17 -9.44 -7.03 -31.42
N THR A 18 -9.08 -8.15 -30.82
CA THR A 18 -9.28 -8.36 -29.38
C THR A 18 -8.59 -7.23 -28.64
N ARG A 19 -9.38 -6.29 -28.09
CA ARG A 19 -8.84 -5.30 -27.16
C ARG A 19 -8.53 -6.03 -25.84
N PRO A 20 -7.26 -6.29 -25.49
CA PRO A 20 -6.96 -6.88 -24.20
C PRO A 20 -7.43 -5.89 -23.12
N ILE A 21 -8.50 -6.22 -22.41
CA ILE A 21 -8.88 -5.51 -21.21
C ILE A 21 -7.75 -5.77 -20.21
N ARG A 22 -6.85 -4.83 -20.05
CA ARG A 22 -5.84 -4.90 -19.00
C ARG A 22 -6.56 -4.83 -17.66
N THR A 23 -6.66 -5.96 -17.00
CA THR A 23 -7.09 -6.03 -15.61
C THR A 23 -6.04 -5.32 -14.78
N ILE A 24 -6.36 -4.12 -14.33
CA ILE A 24 -5.45 -3.36 -13.46
C ILE A 24 -5.46 -4.07 -12.10
N ALA A 25 -4.33 -4.61 -11.68
CA ALA A 25 -4.18 -5.19 -10.35
C ALA A 25 -4.32 -4.06 -9.30
N THR A 26 -5.49 -3.97 -8.68
CA THR A 26 -5.82 -2.95 -7.68
C THR A 26 -5.40 -3.36 -6.26
N ALA A 27 -5.10 -4.65 -6.06
CA ALA A 27 -4.75 -5.22 -4.77
C ALA A 27 -3.24 -5.25 -4.51
N ILE A 28 -2.49 -4.25 -5.01
CA ILE A 28 -1.05 -4.13 -4.76
C ILE A 28 -0.84 -3.20 -3.57
N ILE A 29 -0.16 -3.72 -2.55
CA ILE A 29 0.21 -2.97 -1.35
C ILE A 29 1.55 -2.27 -1.59
N GLY A 30 1.65 -1.02 -1.16
CA GLY A 30 2.92 -0.29 -1.02
C GLY A 30 3.14 0.04 0.44
N MET A 31 4.26 -0.37 1.00
CA MET A 31 4.58 -0.07 2.39
C MET A 31 6.03 0.37 2.57
N VAL A 32 6.23 1.20 3.60
CA VAL A 32 7.56 1.61 4.07
C VAL A 32 7.77 1.03 5.45
N CYS A 33 8.94 0.43 5.67
CA CYS A 33 9.26 -0.26 6.92
C CYS A 33 10.75 -0.10 7.26
N THR A 34 11.08 -0.29 8.53
CA THR A 34 12.46 -0.46 9.01
C THR A 34 12.78 -1.95 9.20
N GLY A 35 14.07 -2.26 9.15
CA GLY A 35 14.57 -3.61 9.40
C GLY A 35 16.09 -3.60 9.29
N SER A 36 16.78 -3.33 10.40
CA SER A 36 18.24 -3.20 10.41
C SER A 36 18.96 -4.50 10.14
N ASP A 37 18.37 -5.63 10.54
CA ASP A 37 18.90 -6.99 10.37
C ASP A 37 18.32 -7.71 9.13
N ALA A 38 17.53 -7.03 8.29
CA ALA A 38 17.00 -7.62 7.07
C ALA A 38 18.12 -7.85 6.02
N ASP A 39 17.97 -8.90 5.22
CA ASP A 39 18.89 -9.22 4.12
C ASP A 39 18.96 -8.04 3.12
N VAL A 40 20.13 -7.41 3.03
CA VAL A 40 20.38 -6.25 2.18
C VAL A 40 20.19 -6.56 0.69
N ALA A 41 20.46 -7.79 0.27
CA ALA A 41 20.28 -8.22 -1.12
C ALA A 41 18.78 -8.35 -1.46
N ALA A 42 17.96 -8.81 -0.50
CA ALA A 42 16.51 -8.93 -0.68
C ALA A 42 15.80 -7.59 -0.47
N PHE A 43 16.27 -6.78 0.48
CA PHE A 43 15.67 -5.51 0.86
C PHE A 43 16.73 -4.39 0.89
N PRO A 44 17.19 -3.90 -0.25
CA PRO A 44 18.12 -2.76 -0.30
C PRO A 44 17.45 -1.50 0.27
N LEU A 45 18.25 -0.62 0.89
CA LEU A 45 17.76 0.64 1.44
C LEU A 45 17.24 1.57 0.35
N ASP A 46 16.15 2.27 0.65
CA ASP A 46 15.50 3.29 -0.18
C ASP A 46 15.14 2.86 -1.61
N LYS A 47 15.01 1.56 -1.83
CA LYS A 47 14.58 1.03 -3.14
C LYS A 47 13.27 0.28 -3.01
N ALA A 48 12.40 0.50 -3.98
CA ALA A 48 11.16 -0.26 -4.09
C ALA A 48 11.47 -1.70 -4.53
N VAL A 49 11.03 -2.68 -3.76
CA VAL A 49 11.19 -4.12 -4.04
C VAL A 49 9.80 -4.74 -4.17
N LEU A 50 9.58 -5.49 -5.24
CA LEU A 50 8.33 -6.23 -5.43
C LEU A 50 8.43 -7.62 -4.81
N LEU A 51 7.56 -7.91 -3.86
CA LEU A 51 7.38 -9.23 -3.28
C LEU A 51 6.19 -9.91 -3.96
N THR A 52 6.47 -11.00 -4.64
CA THR A 52 5.46 -11.86 -5.29
C THR A 52 5.03 -13.02 -4.38
N ASP A 53 5.89 -13.41 -3.45
CA ASP A 53 5.65 -14.39 -2.40
C ASP A 53 6.11 -13.80 -1.05
N VAL A 54 5.14 -13.31 -0.30
CA VAL A 54 5.41 -12.63 0.98
C VAL A 54 5.88 -13.63 2.04
N ARG A 55 5.43 -14.89 1.97
CA ARG A 55 5.81 -15.94 2.94
C ARG A 55 7.30 -16.24 2.89
N THR A 56 7.83 -16.40 1.69
CA THR A 56 9.29 -16.61 1.50
C THR A 56 10.08 -15.35 1.89
N ALA A 57 9.54 -14.17 1.65
CA ALA A 57 10.19 -12.90 1.97
C ALA A 57 10.32 -12.67 3.49
N ILE A 58 9.39 -13.15 4.32
CA ILE A 58 9.47 -13.06 5.78
C ILE A 58 10.77 -13.68 6.33
N GLY A 59 11.22 -14.80 5.76
CA GLY A 59 12.47 -15.44 6.18
C GLY A 59 13.74 -14.59 5.96
N LYS A 60 13.66 -13.54 5.14
CA LYS A 60 14.74 -12.58 4.84
C LYS A 60 14.53 -11.21 5.48
N ALA A 61 13.39 -11.00 6.12
CA ALA A 61 12.98 -9.70 6.67
C ALA A 61 13.65 -9.38 8.01
N GLY A 62 14.39 -10.33 8.60
CA GLY A 62 14.98 -10.18 9.92
C GLY A 62 13.94 -10.22 11.06
N THR A 63 14.34 -9.74 12.21
CA THR A 63 13.51 -9.70 13.42
C THR A 63 13.36 -8.31 14.02
N LEU A 64 14.27 -7.41 13.66
CA LEU A 64 14.31 -6.04 14.15
C LEU A 64 13.47 -5.10 13.26
N GLY A 65 12.95 -4.05 13.86
CA GLY A 65 12.13 -3.05 13.17
C GLY A 65 10.69 -3.50 12.90
N THR A 66 10.08 -2.91 11.88
CA THR A 66 8.65 -3.08 11.57
C THR A 66 8.39 -4.04 10.40
N LEU A 67 9.42 -4.38 9.60
CA LEU A 67 9.29 -5.12 8.34
C LEU A 67 8.70 -6.51 8.54
N ALA A 68 9.33 -7.36 9.35
CA ALA A 68 8.90 -8.74 9.56
C ALA A 68 7.50 -8.81 10.19
N LYS A 69 7.22 -7.97 11.19
CA LYS A 69 5.93 -7.88 11.86
C LYS A 69 4.82 -7.48 10.90
N SER A 70 5.08 -6.51 10.03
CA SER A 70 4.12 -6.04 9.02
C SER A 70 3.84 -7.10 7.96
N LEU A 71 4.87 -7.79 7.46
CA LEU A 71 4.69 -8.87 6.48
C LEU A 71 3.90 -10.05 7.07
N LYS A 72 4.19 -10.46 8.32
CA LYS A 72 3.42 -11.49 9.03
C LYS A 72 1.95 -11.09 9.16
N ALA A 73 1.67 -9.87 9.59
CA ALA A 73 0.30 -9.35 9.74
C ALA A 73 -0.49 -9.30 8.41
N ILE A 74 0.18 -9.00 7.29
CA ILE A 74 -0.43 -9.02 5.96
C ILE A 74 -0.74 -10.46 5.53
N VAL A 75 0.22 -11.38 5.69
CA VAL A 75 0.07 -12.79 5.29
C VAL A 75 -1.05 -13.50 6.07
N ASP A 76 -1.26 -13.14 7.33
CA ASP A 76 -2.40 -13.64 8.13
C ASP A 76 -3.76 -13.35 7.46
N GLN A 77 -3.85 -12.34 6.62
CA GLN A 77 -5.08 -11.97 5.92
C GLN A 77 -5.15 -12.56 4.50
N CYS A 78 -4.09 -12.39 3.74
CA CYS A 78 -3.93 -12.93 2.39
C CYS A 78 -2.46 -12.83 1.94
N ASP A 79 -2.15 -13.42 0.80
CA ASP A 79 -0.83 -13.33 0.17
C ASP A 79 -0.93 -12.43 -1.10
N PRO A 80 -0.84 -11.09 -0.95
CA PRO A 80 -0.93 -10.14 -2.05
C PRO A 80 0.43 -9.86 -2.67
N LEU A 81 0.43 -9.13 -3.79
CA LEU A 81 1.64 -8.45 -4.26
C LEU A 81 1.95 -7.26 -3.33
N VAL A 82 3.16 -7.19 -2.83
CA VAL A 82 3.61 -6.12 -1.93
C VAL A 82 4.84 -5.43 -2.50
N VAL A 83 4.79 -4.11 -2.60
CA VAL A 83 5.96 -3.28 -2.88
C VAL A 83 6.46 -2.75 -1.55
N VAL A 84 7.65 -3.13 -1.16
CA VAL A 84 8.30 -2.73 0.08
C VAL A 84 9.41 -1.74 -0.20
N VAL A 85 9.49 -0.69 0.60
CA VAL A 85 10.64 0.20 0.68
C VAL A 85 11.20 0.10 2.09
N ARG A 86 12.43 -0.40 2.22
CA ARG A 86 13.12 -0.42 3.50
C ARG A 86 13.89 0.87 3.71
N VAL A 87 13.67 1.53 4.83
CA VAL A 87 14.43 2.71 5.27
C VAL A 87 15.36 2.36 6.43
N ALA A 88 16.41 3.14 6.60
CA ALA A 88 17.29 3.00 7.76
C ALA A 88 16.57 3.42 9.03
N ASP A 89 17.00 2.88 10.16
CA ASP A 89 16.54 3.31 11.47
C ASP A 89 16.99 4.75 11.75
N GLY A 90 16.23 5.47 12.58
CA GLY A 90 16.54 6.84 12.99
C GLY A 90 17.81 6.90 13.83
N GLU A 91 18.58 7.96 13.66
CA GLU A 91 19.81 8.23 14.40
C GLU A 91 19.69 9.59 15.08
N GLY A 92 20.24 9.71 16.30
CA GLY A 92 20.19 10.97 17.03
C GLY A 92 20.82 10.88 18.40
N ALA A 93 21.04 12.04 19.03
CA ALA A 93 21.62 12.14 20.35
C ALA A 93 20.61 11.89 21.48
N ASP A 94 19.33 12.08 21.20
CA ASP A 94 18.22 11.90 22.13
C ASP A 94 17.01 11.22 21.43
N PRO A 95 16.04 10.70 22.20
CA PRO A 95 14.89 9.99 21.64
C PRO A 95 14.06 10.83 20.65
N GLN A 96 13.96 12.15 20.88
CA GLN A 96 13.21 13.02 19.98
C GLN A 96 13.93 13.19 18.63
N ALA A 97 15.24 13.43 18.66
CA ALA A 97 16.06 13.52 17.46
C ALA A 97 16.03 12.23 16.63
N ILE A 98 16.01 11.05 17.31
CA ILE A 98 15.86 9.76 16.65
C ILE A 98 14.48 9.65 15.96
N ALA A 99 13.41 10.08 16.64
CA ALA A 99 12.06 10.05 16.07
C ALA A 99 11.90 11.01 14.89
N ASP A 100 12.48 12.20 14.97
CA ASP A 100 12.44 13.22 13.91
C ASP A 100 13.25 12.76 12.68
N ASP A 101 14.42 12.18 12.89
CA ASP A 101 15.23 11.61 11.81
C ASP A 101 14.55 10.40 11.17
N GLN A 102 13.94 9.52 11.98
CA GLN A 102 13.13 8.40 11.46
C GLN A 102 11.97 8.89 10.58
N THR A 103 11.25 9.91 11.04
CA THR A 103 10.15 10.53 10.29
C THR A 103 10.65 11.08 8.95
N SER A 104 11.79 11.79 8.95
CA SER A 104 12.42 12.32 7.75
C SER A 104 12.84 11.22 6.77
N LYS A 105 13.43 10.13 7.26
CA LYS A 105 13.82 8.97 6.45
C LYS A 105 12.61 8.25 5.85
N VAL A 106 11.52 8.13 6.59
CA VAL A 106 10.27 7.52 6.13
C VAL A 106 9.60 8.38 5.05
N ILE A 107 9.47 9.69 5.27
CA ILE A 107 8.90 10.62 4.27
C ILE A 107 9.73 10.60 3.00
N GLY A 108 11.05 10.62 3.16
CA GLY A 108 12.00 10.59 2.06
C GLY A 108 12.01 11.86 1.21
N THR A 109 12.89 11.88 0.24
CA THR A 109 13.10 13.01 -0.66
C THR A 109 13.20 12.57 -2.11
N VAL A 110 13.13 13.56 -3.02
CA VAL A 110 13.42 13.37 -4.45
C VAL A 110 14.54 14.32 -4.81
N THR A 111 15.75 13.79 -4.99
CA THR A 111 16.94 14.60 -5.30
C THR A 111 17.67 14.00 -6.50
N GLY A 112 17.84 14.81 -7.55
CA GLY A 112 18.58 14.37 -8.75
C GLY A 112 17.98 13.15 -9.47
N GLY A 113 16.67 12.90 -9.32
CA GLY A 113 16.01 11.72 -9.88
C GLY A 113 16.09 10.46 -8.99
N ALA A 114 16.79 10.53 -7.85
CA ALA A 114 16.75 9.50 -6.83
C ALA A 114 15.57 9.71 -5.89
N TYR A 115 14.84 8.64 -5.60
CA TYR A 115 13.68 8.62 -4.72
C TYR A 115 14.05 7.83 -3.47
N THR A 116 13.79 8.39 -2.29
CA THR A 116 14.02 7.74 -1.00
C THR A 116 12.71 7.63 -0.21
N GLY A 117 12.68 6.79 0.82
CA GLY A 117 11.52 6.62 1.68
C GLY A 117 10.20 6.37 0.92
N MET A 118 9.11 6.99 1.35
CA MET A 118 7.81 6.87 0.68
C MET A 118 7.81 7.36 -0.78
N GLN A 119 8.69 8.31 -1.13
CA GLN A 119 8.76 8.81 -2.50
C GLN A 119 9.19 7.70 -3.47
N ALA A 120 9.95 6.69 -3.02
CA ALA A 120 10.34 5.55 -3.84
C ALA A 120 9.15 4.73 -4.37
N LEU A 121 8.00 4.77 -3.68
CA LEU A 121 6.76 4.14 -4.16
C LEU A 121 6.24 4.75 -5.47
N LEU A 122 6.53 6.04 -5.73
CA LEU A 122 6.16 6.69 -6.99
C LEU A 122 6.93 6.13 -8.18
N ALA A 123 8.17 5.69 -7.95
CA ALA A 123 9.02 5.11 -8.98
C ALA A 123 8.70 3.63 -9.27
N ALA A 124 7.91 2.96 -8.42
CA ALA A 124 7.61 1.53 -8.52
C ALA A 124 7.01 1.15 -9.88
N GLN A 125 6.17 1.99 -10.47
CA GLN A 125 5.57 1.71 -11.79
C GLN A 125 6.62 1.69 -12.90
N ALA A 126 7.59 2.59 -12.86
CA ALA A 126 8.64 2.66 -13.88
C ALA A 126 9.70 1.56 -13.69
N GLN A 127 10.02 1.21 -12.44
CA GLN A 127 11.08 0.25 -12.12
C GLN A 127 10.60 -1.20 -12.08
N LEU A 128 9.39 -1.43 -11.55
CA LEU A 128 8.85 -2.76 -11.27
C LEU A 128 7.64 -3.13 -12.15
N GLY A 129 7.15 -2.20 -12.95
CA GLY A 129 5.97 -2.41 -13.80
C GLY A 129 4.63 -2.47 -13.02
N VAL A 130 4.66 -2.24 -11.72
CA VAL A 130 3.48 -2.32 -10.82
C VAL A 130 3.22 -0.99 -10.13
N LYS A 131 1.94 -0.69 -9.89
CA LYS A 131 1.52 0.54 -9.23
C LYS A 131 0.81 0.22 -7.93
N PRO A 132 1.38 0.56 -6.76
CA PRO A 132 0.70 0.38 -5.48
C PRO A 132 -0.61 1.19 -5.42
N ARG A 133 -1.65 0.55 -4.87
CA ARG A 133 -2.99 1.16 -4.71
C ARG A 133 -3.46 1.21 -3.27
N ILE A 134 -2.75 0.52 -2.40
CA ILE A 134 -3.01 0.44 -0.96
C ILE A 134 -1.70 0.85 -0.29
N LEU A 135 -1.69 1.94 0.45
CA LEU A 135 -0.48 2.49 1.06
C LEU A 135 -0.55 2.45 2.58
N GLY A 136 0.58 2.21 3.23
CA GLY A 136 0.69 2.31 4.67
C GLY A 136 2.13 2.25 5.15
N VAL A 137 2.33 2.72 6.38
CA VAL A 137 3.64 2.78 7.05
C VAL A 137 3.49 2.22 8.46
N PRO A 138 3.31 0.90 8.61
CA PRO A 138 2.93 0.30 9.89
C PRO A 138 3.95 0.60 11.01
N GLY A 139 3.48 1.17 12.11
CA GLY A 139 4.27 1.47 13.31
C GLY A 139 5.23 2.65 13.19
N LEU A 140 5.18 3.40 12.09
CA LEU A 140 6.00 4.61 11.84
C LEU A 140 5.13 5.76 11.30
N ASP A 141 3.82 5.64 11.43
CA ASP A 141 2.81 6.48 10.81
C ASP A 141 2.30 7.57 11.75
N ASN A 142 3.21 8.39 12.27
CA ASN A 142 2.85 9.60 13.00
C ASN A 142 2.11 10.61 12.10
N GLN A 143 1.64 11.72 12.67
CA GLN A 143 0.84 12.74 11.97
C GLN A 143 1.56 13.32 10.74
N GLU A 144 2.87 13.57 10.83
CA GLU A 144 3.67 14.11 9.74
C GLU A 144 3.78 13.12 8.58
N VAL A 145 4.03 11.84 8.89
CA VAL A 145 4.09 10.75 7.90
C VAL A 145 2.73 10.55 7.24
N ALA A 146 1.64 10.55 8.03
CA ALA A 146 0.27 10.44 7.52
C ALA A 146 -0.07 11.61 6.58
N THR A 147 0.32 12.83 6.94
CA THR A 147 0.16 14.02 6.10
C THR A 147 0.96 13.91 4.80
N ALA A 148 2.23 13.47 4.89
CA ALA A 148 3.09 13.30 3.72
C ALA A 148 2.63 12.15 2.79
N MET A 149 1.88 11.18 3.30
CA MET A 149 1.30 10.09 2.51
C MET A 149 0.19 10.58 1.57
N ILE A 150 -0.56 11.61 1.93
CA ILE A 150 -1.71 12.12 1.16
C ILE A 150 -1.35 12.46 -0.29
N PRO A 151 -0.37 13.34 -0.57
CA PRO A 151 0.00 13.66 -1.95
C PRO A 151 0.54 12.47 -2.75
N ILE A 152 1.18 11.51 -2.08
CA ILE A 152 1.65 10.27 -2.71
C ILE A 152 0.45 9.40 -3.09
N ALA A 153 -0.52 9.24 -2.18
CA ALA A 153 -1.75 8.51 -2.44
C ALA A 153 -2.54 9.12 -3.61
N GLN A 154 -2.63 10.44 -3.69
CA GLN A 154 -3.29 11.14 -4.79
C GLN A 154 -2.60 10.89 -6.14
N LYS A 155 -1.26 11.01 -6.21
CA LYS A 155 -0.48 10.74 -7.43
C LYS A 155 -0.61 9.28 -7.88
N LEU A 156 -0.64 8.36 -6.95
CA LEU A 156 -0.81 6.93 -7.22
C LEU A 156 -2.29 6.53 -7.41
N ARG A 157 -3.25 7.43 -7.12
CA ARG A 157 -4.68 7.10 -7.02
C ARG A 157 -4.90 5.91 -6.08
N ALA A 158 -4.22 5.94 -4.95
CA ALA A 158 -4.20 4.91 -3.93
C ALA A 158 -5.00 5.34 -2.70
N MET A 159 -5.27 4.38 -1.81
CA MET A 159 -5.84 4.64 -0.48
C MET A 159 -4.74 4.45 0.56
N GLY A 160 -4.50 5.48 1.37
CA GLY A 160 -3.58 5.45 2.50
C GLY A 160 -4.27 4.96 3.78
N TYR A 161 -3.54 4.23 4.59
CA TYR A 161 -3.96 3.74 5.89
C TYR A 161 -2.92 4.18 6.92
N ALA A 162 -3.36 4.87 7.95
CA ALA A 162 -2.51 5.32 9.06
C ALA A 162 -3.19 5.07 10.40
N TYR A 163 -2.39 4.93 11.43
CA TYR A 163 -2.85 4.81 12.81
C TYR A 163 -3.12 6.20 13.41
N ALA A 164 -4.06 6.28 14.34
CA ALA A 164 -4.29 7.51 15.13
C ALA A 164 -3.25 7.58 16.24
N ASP A 165 -2.05 8.09 15.90
CA ASP A 165 -0.91 8.15 16.80
C ASP A 165 -1.19 9.07 17.99
N GLY A 166 -0.79 8.63 19.21
CA GLY A 166 -0.97 9.38 20.45
C GLY A 166 -2.41 9.48 20.97
N CYS A 167 -3.40 8.82 20.33
CA CYS A 167 -4.79 8.85 20.78
C CYS A 167 -5.09 7.73 21.77
N GLU A 168 -5.64 8.07 22.93
CA GLU A 168 -6.03 7.13 23.98
C GLU A 168 -7.54 6.81 23.98
N SER A 169 -8.33 7.65 23.31
CA SER A 169 -9.79 7.53 23.25
C SER A 169 -10.34 7.65 21.83
N ALA A 170 -11.54 7.09 21.60
CA ALA A 170 -12.23 7.21 20.32
C ALA A 170 -12.55 8.68 19.95
N SER A 171 -12.80 9.54 20.94
CA SER A 171 -13.05 10.96 20.71
C SER A 171 -11.81 11.68 20.22
N GLU A 172 -10.63 11.36 20.75
CA GLU A 172 -9.35 11.91 20.26
C GLU A 172 -9.04 11.41 18.84
N ALA A 173 -9.28 10.12 18.57
CA ALA A 173 -9.10 9.59 17.22
C ALA A 173 -10.02 10.26 16.18
N ILE A 174 -11.23 10.67 16.56
CA ILE A 174 -12.11 11.45 15.69
C ILE A 174 -11.53 12.83 15.43
N LEU A 175 -11.07 13.53 16.47
CA LEU A 175 -10.43 14.84 16.33
C LEU A 175 -9.16 14.75 15.49
N TYR A 176 -8.32 13.73 15.73
CA TYR A 176 -7.14 13.46 14.92
C TYR A 176 -7.50 13.24 13.44
N ARG A 177 -8.59 12.50 13.15
CA ARG A 177 -9.08 12.30 11.77
C ARG A 177 -9.52 13.63 11.12
N ASP A 178 -10.12 14.53 11.87
CA ASP A 178 -10.64 15.79 11.35
C ASP A 178 -9.52 16.78 10.94
N GLU A 179 -8.29 16.55 11.40
CA GLU A 179 -7.12 17.32 10.96
C GLU A 179 -6.70 17.02 9.51
N PHE A 180 -7.15 15.89 8.95
CA PHE A 180 -6.84 15.49 7.57
C PHE A 180 -8.03 15.77 6.64
N GLY A 181 -7.91 16.77 5.77
CA GLY A 181 -8.90 17.10 4.75
C GLY A 181 -8.92 16.16 3.53
N ALA A 182 -8.34 14.96 3.61
CA ALA A 182 -8.16 14.07 2.47
C ALA A 182 -9.09 12.86 2.55
N ARG A 183 -9.76 12.55 1.44
CA ARG A 183 -10.59 11.34 1.29
C ARG A 183 -9.78 10.07 1.03
N GLU A 184 -8.54 10.24 0.59
CA GLU A 184 -7.61 9.15 0.25
C GLU A 184 -6.90 8.56 1.49
N LEU A 185 -7.21 9.06 2.70
CA LEU A 185 -6.63 8.60 3.95
C LEU A 185 -7.69 8.01 4.87
N MET A 186 -7.43 6.81 5.38
CA MET A 186 -8.22 6.14 6.40
C MET A 186 -7.40 6.05 7.69
N ILE A 187 -7.93 6.61 8.77
CA ILE A 187 -7.35 6.52 10.11
C ILE A 187 -7.93 5.31 10.82
N ILE A 188 -7.08 4.56 11.51
CA ILE A 188 -7.42 3.34 12.23
C ILE A 188 -7.11 3.53 13.70
N TRP A 189 -8.03 3.10 14.57
CA TRP A 189 -7.89 3.08 16.01
C TRP A 189 -8.87 2.03 16.60
N PRO A 190 -8.55 1.31 17.65
CA PRO A 190 -7.24 1.18 18.32
C PRO A 190 -6.29 0.23 17.59
N ASP A 191 -5.05 0.10 18.09
CA ASP A 191 -4.12 -0.92 17.65
C ASP A 191 -4.48 -2.29 18.23
N PHE A 192 -3.92 -3.36 17.66
CA PHE A 192 -4.14 -4.73 18.12
C PHE A 192 -3.00 -5.21 18.99
N VAL A 193 -3.32 -6.15 19.88
CA VAL A 193 -2.33 -6.95 20.62
C VAL A 193 -2.45 -8.38 20.12
N ALA A 194 -1.34 -8.97 19.72
CA ALA A 194 -1.27 -10.37 19.29
C ALA A 194 -0.24 -11.14 20.10
N TRP A 195 -0.54 -12.42 20.35
CA TRP A 195 0.42 -13.31 20.98
C TRP A 195 1.53 -13.67 19.99
N ASN A 196 2.78 -13.35 20.35
CA ASN A 196 3.94 -13.76 19.58
C ASN A 196 4.46 -15.10 20.15
N THR A 197 4.40 -16.15 19.32
CA THR A 197 4.85 -17.50 19.69
C THR A 197 6.36 -17.59 19.84
N ASP A 198 7.12 -16.75 19.15
CA ASP A 198 8.58 -16.77 19.18
C ASP A 198 9.11 -16.21 20.49
N THR A 199 8.47 -15.14 21.01
CA THR A 199 8.85 -14.48 22.26
C THR A 199 8.02 -14.93 23.46
N SER A 200 6.95 -15.71 23.21
CA SER A 200 5.96 -16.12 24.23
C SER A 200 5.39 -14.92 25.03
N ALA A 201 5.16 -13.81 24.34
CA ALA A 201 4.65 -12.57 24.91
C ALA A 201 3.57 -11.94 24.03
N SER A 202 2.72 -11.11 24.65
CA SER A 202 1.79 -10.25 23.91
C SER A 202 2.53 -9.03 23.39
N GLU A 203 2.50 -8.82 22.08
CA GLU A 203 3.16 -7.71 21.39
C GLU A 203 2.16 -6.88 20.59
N PRO A 204 2.44 -5.57 20.37
CA PRO A 204 1.66 -4.75 19.45
C PRO A 204 1.68 -5.36 18.05
N ALA A 205 0.50 -5.52 17.47
CA ALA A 205 0.31 -6.07 16.13
C ALA A 205 -0.32 -5.02 15.23
N PHE A 206 0.49 -4.23 14.58
CA PHE A 206 0.12 -3.08 13.76
C PHE A 206 -1.22 -3.23 13.03
N ALA A 207 -2.26 -2.51 13.51
CA ALA A 207 -3.60 -2.51 12.92
C ALA A 207 -3.55 -2.11 11.44
N VAL A 208 -2.67 -1.16 11.10
CA VAL A 208 -2.46 -0.72 9.72
C VAL A 208 -2.02 -1.87 8.84
N ALA A 209 -1.03 -2.67 9.23
CA ALA A 209 -0.57 -3.80 8.42
C ALA A 209 -1.69 -4.84 8.17
N ARG A 210 -2.52 -5.13 9.19
CA ARG A 210 -3.69 -6.00 9.04
C ARG A 210 -4.73 -5.39 8.11
N ALA A 211 -4.97 -4.08 8.19
CA ALA A 211 -5.90 -3.38 7.31
C ALA A 211 -5.43 -3.40 5.83
N LEU A 212 -4.12 -3.24 5.58
CA LEU A 212 -3.55 -3.39 4.23
C LEU A 212 -3.85 -4.77 3.66
N GLY A 213 -3.62 -5.84 4.44
CA GLY A 213 -3.91 -7.21 4.05
C GLY A 213 -5.41 -7.45 3.81
N LEU A 214 -6.28 -7.00 4.71
CA LEU A 214 -7.75 -7.10 4.57
C LEU A 214 -8.25 -6.36 3.33
N ARG A 215 -7.73 -5.15 3.06
CA ARG A 215 -8.10 -4.40 1.85
C ARG A 215 -7.69 -5.13 0.59
N ALA A 216 -6.48 -5.66 0.55
CA ALA A 216 -5.99 -6.46 -0.58
C ALA A 216 -6.84 -7.71 -0.79
N LYS A 217 -7.19 -8.44 0.28
CA LYS A 217 -8.09 -9.59 0.25
C LYS A 217 -9.45 -9.22 -0.34
N LYS A 218 -10.05 -8.13 0.14
CA LYS A 218 -11.36 -7.66 -0.33
C LYS A 218 -11.32 -7.31 -1.82
N LEU A 219 -10.30 -6.58 -2.27
CA LEU A 219 -10.18 -6.21 -3.68
C LEU A 219 -9.94 -7.41 -4.61
N ARG A 220 -9.27 -8.45 -4.12
CA ARG A 220 -9.11 -9.72 -4.88
C ARG A 220 -10.38 -10.57 -4.91
N SER A 221 -11.22 -10.48 -3.87
CA SER A 221 -12.45 -11.26 -3.74
C SER A 221 -13.64 -10.63 -4.44
N ILE A 222 -13.55 -9.38 -4.89
CA ILE A 222 -14.58 -8.78 -5.76
C ILE A 222 -14.35 -9.38 -7.15
N PRO A 223 -15.18 -10.36 -7.60
CA PRO A 223 -15.09 -10.81 -8.97
C PRO A 223 -15.36 -9.61 -9.86
N HIS A 224 -14.74 -9.57 -11.04
CA HIS A 224 -15.10 -8.62 -12.10
C HIS A 224 -16.52 -8.96 -12.62
N GLN A 225 -17.50 -8.87 -11.76
CA GLN A 225 -18.92 -8.93 -12.11
C GLN A 225 -19.38 -7.54 -12.57
N LEU A 226 -18.71 -7.02 -13.60
CA LEU A 226 -19.34 -6.17 -14.59
C LEU A 226 -19.55 -7.03 -15.85
N ASP A 227 -20.14 -8.19 -15.66
CA ASP A 227 -20.82 -8.87 -16.75
C ASP A 227 -22.16 -8.15 -16.92
N CYS A 228 -22.22 -7.24 -17.90
CA CYS A 228 -23.40 -6.46 -18.25
C CYS A 228 -24.52 -7.34 -18.83
N GLY A 229 -24.62 -8.60 -18.40
CA GLY A 229 -25.54 -9.60 -18.94
C GLY A 229 -26.43 -10.33 -17.93
N ASP A 230 -26.36 -10.01 -16.64
CA ASP A 230 -27.26 -10.65 -15.68
C ASP A 230 -28.53 -9.80 -15.42
N PRO A 231 -29.69 -10.15 -16.02
CA PRO A 231 -30.93 -9.42 -15.85
C PRO A 231 -31.53 -9.55 -14.44
N TYR A 232 -30.92 -10.32 -13.52
CA TYR A 232 -31.43 -10.57 -12.16
C TYR A 232 -30.85 -9.67 -11.07
N LEU A 233 -29.91 -8.76 -11.36
CA LEU A 233 -29.31 -7.86 -10.35
C LEU A 233 -30.10 -6.56 -10.11
N GLY A 234 -31.25 -6.36 -10.77
CA GLY A 234 -32.10 -5.16 -10.65
C GLY A 234 -33.02 -5.10 -9.42
N SER A 235 -33.04 -6.09 -8.50
CA SER A 235 -34.11 -6.13 -7.50
C SER A 235 -33.68 -6.28 -6.03
N ARG A 236 -32.47 -5.90 -5.64
CA ARG A 236 -32.03 -6.02 -4.25
C ARG A 236 -31.54 -4.74 -3.56
N TYR A 237 -31.93 -3.57 -4.04
CA TYR A 237 -31.79 -2.33 -3.28
C TYR A 237 -33.06 -1.49 -3.45
N VAL A 238 -34.05 -1.77 -2.62
CA VAL A 238 -35.09 -0.85 -2.14
C VAL A 238 -34.98 -0.81 -0.62
#